data_cf6f3c3cf2178e539acc35489db1de83
#
_entry.id   cf6f3c3cf2178e539acc35489db1de83
#
_cell.length_a   1.000
_cell.length_b   1.000
_cell.length_c   1.000
_cell.angle_alpha   90.00
_cell.angle_beta   90.00
_cell.angle_gamma   90.00
#
_symmetry.space_group_name_H-M   'P 1'
#
loop_
_entity.id
_entity.type
_entity.pdbx_description
1 polymer ?
#
loop_
_entity_poly.entity_id
_entity_poly.type
_entity_poly.pdbx_seq_one_letter_code
_entity_poly.pdbx_strand_id
1 'polypeptide(L)'
;MIKGHGDDAYQYGCQAAVNFSSNVYYNVDLSGLKDHLAHHLDLIGSYPEPEPFGLEKELADRNRLLPDEVCVTNGATEAIYLIAQAFRQSVSAVLQPTFSEYADA
;
A
#
# COMPACT_ATOMS: atom_id res chain seq x y z
N MET A 1 5.39 -21.94 6.91
CA MET A 1 4.94 -20.58 6.63
C MET A 1 6.17 -19.71 6.48
N ILE A 2 6.32 -18.97 5.39
CA ILE A 2 7.43 -18.02 5.22
C ILE A 2 7.11 -16.84 6.13
N LYS A 3 7.97 -16.58 7.12
CA LYS A 3 7.83 -15.43 8.02
C LYS A 3 8.66 -14.29 7.45
N GLY A 4 8.07 -13.11 7.33
CA GLY A 4 8.72 -11.88 6.86
C GLY A 4 8.03 -11.26 5.67
N HIS A 5 8.28 -9.97 5.46
CA HIS A 5 7.64 -9.17 4.41
C HIS A 5 8.45 -9.08 3.11
N GLY A 6 9.59 -9.75 3.05
CA GLY A 6 10.57 -9.57 1.97
C GLY A 6 11.39 -8.28 2.12
N ASP A 7 12.37 -8.12 1.23
CA ASP A 7 13.31 -6.98 1.23
C ASP A 7 14.09 -6.77 2.54
N ASP A 8 14.34 -7.84 3.27
CA ASP A 8 15.05 -7.84 4.56
C ASP A 8 16.56 -7.90 4.38
N ALA A 9 17.10 -7.34 3.29
CA ALA A 9 18.54 -7.34 3.00
C ALA A 9 19.38 -6.81 4.16
N TYR A 10 18.83 -5.92 4.97
CA TYR A 10 19.46 -5.39 6.18
C TYR A 10 19.76 -6.46 7.24
N GLN A 11 19.02 -7.59 7.23
CA GLN A 11 19.24 -8.70 8.18
C GLN A 11 20.45 -9.56 7.79
N TYR A 12 20.81 -9.55 6.53
CA TYR A 12 21.87 -10.43 5.99
C TYR A 12 23.21 -9.73 5.82
N GLY A 13 23.29 -8.42 6.06
CA GLY A 13 24.53 -7.64 5.95
C GLY A 13 25.14 -7.58 4.56
N CYS A 14 24.42 -7.99 3.52
CA CYS A 14 24.85 -7.95 2.13
C CYS A 14 23.74 -7.47 1.21
N GLN A 15 24.14 -6.84 0.10
CA GLN A 15 23.20 -6.54 -0.97
C GLN A 15 23.04 -7.76 -1.87
N ALA A 16 21.82 -8.21 -2.09
CA ALA A 16 21.52 -9.23 -3.08
C ALA A 16 21.77 -8.68 -4.48
N ALA A 17 22.47 -9.42 -5.34
CA ALA A 17 22.67 -9.05 -6.73
C ALA A 17 21.34 -9.05 -7.51
N VAL A 18 20.42 -9.93 -7.10
CA VAL A 18 19.05 -10.02 -7.64
C VAL A 18 18.11 -10.25 -6.49
N ASN A 19 17.08 -9.41 -6.36
CA ASN A 19 16.09 -9.47 -5.29
C ASN A 19 14.72 -9.87 -5.86
N PHE A 20 14.23 -11.03 -5.45
CA PHE A 20 12.88 -11.53 -5.79
C PHE A 20 11.96 -11.55 -4.57
N SER A 21 12.36 -10.95 -3.45
CA SER A 21 11.61 -11.02 -2.19
C SER A 21 10.51 -9.95 -2.07
N SER A 22 10.49 -8.97 -2.97
CA SER A 22 9.48 -7.90 -2.96
C SER A 22 9.07 -7.49 -4.38
N ASN A 23 7.92 -6.83 -4.49
CA ASN A 23 7.35 -6.35 -5.75
C ASN A 23 7.79 -4.92 -6.11
N VAL A 24 8.87 -4.43 -5.51
CA VAL A 24 9.37 -3.08 -5.79
C VAL A 24 9.91 -3.01 -7.21
N TYR A 25 9.43 -2.04 -7.98
CA TYR A 25 9.94 -1.78 -9.33
C TYR A 25 11.18 -0.90 -9.26
N TYR A 26 12.36 -1.52 -9.26
CA TYR A 26 13.64 -0.83 -9.05
C TYR A 26 14.08 0.09 -10.19
N ASN A 27 13.57 -0.13 -11.40
CA ASN A 27 13.96 0.62 -12.60
C ASN A 27 13.02 1.79 -12.92
N VAL A 28 12.13 2.16 -12.00
CA VAL A 28 11.24 3.30 -12.21
C VAL A 28 11.99 4.62 -12.08
N ASP A 29 11.77 5.54 -13.01
CA ASP A 29 12.22 6.91 -12.87
C ASP A 29 11.30 7.66 -11.91
N LEU A 30 11.82 8.00 -10.73
CA LEU A 30 11.12 8.73 -9.68
C LEU A 30 11.44 10.23 -9.67
N SER A 31 12.16 10.76 -10.68
CA SER A 31 12.56 12.16 -10.69
C SER A 31 11.36 13.11 -10.56
N GLY A 32 10.35 12.93 -11.40
CA GLY A 32 9.13 13.73 -11.36
C GLY A 32 8.39 13.69 -10.03
N LEU A 33 8.31 12.51 -9.39
CA LEU A 33 7.72 12.37 -8.07
C LEU A 33 8.53 13.10 -7.00
N LYS A 34 9.86 12.96 -7.03
CA LYS A 34 10.76 13.63 -6.07
C LYS A 34 10.68 15.14 -6.20
N ASP A 35 10.64 15.65 -7.43
CA ASP A 35 10.49 17.08 -7.69
C ASP A 35 9.15 17.60 -7.21
N HIS A 36 8.06 16.87 -7.46
CA HIS A 36 6.74 17.20 -6.94
C HIS A 36 6.71 17.27 -5.42
N LEU A 37 7.25 16.27 -4.74
CA LEU A 37 7.32 16.24 -3.27
C LEU A 37 8.17 17.42 -2.74
N ALA A 38 9.31 17.70 -3.37
CA ALA A 38 10.17 18.82 -2.96
C ALA A 38 9.47 20.17 -3.04
N HIS A 39 8.64 20.39 -4.07
CA HIS A 39 7.87 21.62 -4.23
C HIS A 39 6.68 21.76 -3.25
N HIS A 40 6.29 20.68 -2.58
CA HIS A 40 5.16 20.65 -1.67
C HIS A 40 5.54 20.38 -0.21
N LEU A 41 6.82 20.52 0.13
CA LEU A 41 7.31 20.27 1.50
C LEU A 41 6.64 21.17 2.56
N ASP A 42 6.22 22.37 2.18
CA ASP A 42 5.53 23.30 3.10
C ASP A 42 4.22 22.73 3.64
N LEU A 43 3.60 21.79 2.94
CA LEU A 43 2.37 21.12 3.40
C LEU A 43 2.59 20.24 4.64
N ILE A 44 3.83 19.86 4.96
CA ILE A 44 4.15 19.07 6.18
C ILE A 44 3.73 19.80 7.45
N GLY A 45 3.71 21.13 7.43
CA GLY A 45 3.32 21.96 8.57
C GLY A 45 1.82 22.01 8.85
N SER A 46 1.00 21.36 8.03
CA SER A 46 -0.46 21.41 8.13
C SER A 46 -1.05 20.01 8.31
N TYR A 47 -2.18 19.93 9.03
CA TYR A 47 -2.95 18.68 9.04
C TYR A 47 -3.50 18.38 7.64
N PRO A 48 -3.44 17.12 7.21
CA PRO A 48 -4.13 16.71 5.99
C PRO A 48 -5.65 16.77 6.17
N GLU A 49 -6.37 16.63 5.08
CA GLU A 49 -7.81 16.41 5.10
C GLU A 49 -8.14 15.19 5.98
N PRO A 50 -9.01 15.31 7.00
CA PRO A 50 -9.29 14.22 7.95
C PRO A 50 -9.79 12.94 7.29
N GLU A 51 -10.65 13.10 6.29
CA GLU A 51 -11.12 12.03 5.41
C GLU A 51 -10.62 12.33 4.00
N PRO A 52 -10.09 11.38 3.24
CA PRO A 52 -9.44 11.65 1.96
C PRO A 52 -10.42 11.86 0.79
N PHE A 53 -11.52 12.59 1.01
CA PHE A 53 -12.60 12.81 0.03
C PHE A 53 -12.10 13.38 -1.30
N GLY A 54 -11.15 14.30 -1.26
CA GLY A 54 -10.58 14.90 -2.46
C GLY A 54 -9.88 13.86 -3.32
N LEU A 55 -9.09 12.99 -2.71
CA LEU A 55 -8.38 11.92 -3.39
C LEU A 55 -9.31 10.80 -3.87
N GLU A 56 -10.30 10.40 -3.05
CA GLU A 56 -11.30 9.40 -3.42
C GLU A 56 -12.10 9.84 -4.63
N LYS A 57 -12.53 11.11 -4.66
CA LYS A 57 -13.22 11.68 -5.82
C LYS A 57 -12.35 11.65 -7.08
N GLU A 58 -11.08 12.07 -6.99
CA GLU A 58 -10.18 12.07 -8.15
C GLU A 58 -9.94 10.65 -8.68
N LEU A 59 -9.76 9.68 -7.78
CA LEU A 59 -9.58 8.27 -8.15
C LEU A 59 -10.86 7.69 -8.77
N ALA A 60 -12.03 8.01 -8.23
CA ALA A 60 -13.32 7.61 -8.75
C ALA A 60 -13.52 8.14 -10.17
N ASP A 61 -13.31 9.43 -10.39
CA ASP A 61 -13.44 10.08 -11.70
C ASP A 61 -12.51 9.42 -12.73
N ARG A 62 -11.26 9.14 -12.38
CA ARG A 62 -10.28 8.46 -13.26
C ARG A 62 -10.67 7.04 -13.62
N ASN A 63 -11.35 6.34 -12.71
CA ASN A 63 -11.74 4.94 -12.89
C ASN A 63 -13.21 4.77 -13.30
N ARG A 64 -13.96 5.85 -13.50
CA ARG A 64 -15.39 5.83 -13.84
C ARG A 64 -16.24 5.12 -12.75
N LEU A 65 -15.90 5.37 -11.51
CA LEU A 65 -16.58 4.88 -10.31
C LEU A 65 -17.30 6.04 -9.63
N LEU A 66 -18.17 5.72 -8.68
CA LEU A 66 -18.70 6.70 -7.73
C LEU A 66 -17.70 6.88 -6.57
N PRO A 67 -17.63 8.07 -5.94
CA PRO A 67 -16.76 8.27 -4.78
C PRO A 67 -16.97 7.25 -3.66
N ASP A 68 -18.19 6.84 -3.41
CA ASP A 68 -18.55 5.83 -2.39
C ASP A 68 -18.08 4.41 -2.73
N GLU A 69 -17.58 4.17 -3.94
CA GLU A 69 -17.01 2.90 -4.37
C GLU A 69 -15.48 2.87 -4.24
N VAL A 70 -14.89 3.94 -3.75
CA VAL A 70 -13.44 4.10 -3.57
C VAL A 70 -13.13 4.29 -2.10
N CYS A 71 -12.16 3.56 -1.60
CA CYS A 71 -11.65 3.71 -0.25
C CYS A 71 -10.12 3.88 -0.31
N VAL A 72 -9.65 5.01 0.17
CA VAL A 72 -8.21 5.30 0.28
C VAL A 72 -7.71 4.79 1.62
N THR A 73 -6.63 4.02 1.58
CA THR A 73 -6.03 3.40 2.76
C THR A 73 -4.53 3.69 2.82
N ASN A 74 -3.97 3.56 4.01
CA ASN A 74 -2.53 3.70 4.24
C ASN A 74 -1.80 2.41 3.81
N GLY A 75 -1.82 2.14 2.51
CA GLY A 75 -1.26 0.96 1.89
C GLY A 75 -2.22 -0.25 1.87
N ALA A 76 -1.78 -1.31 1.18
CA ALA A 76 -2.59 -2.51 0.97
C ALA A 76 -2.86 -3.28 2.27
N THR A 77 -1.98 -3.23 3.25
CA THR A 77 -2.16 -3.91 4.54
C THR A 77 -3.40 -3.40 5.24
N GLU A 78 -3.58 -2.09 5.36
CA GLU A 78 -4.79 -1.54 5.97
C GLU A 78 -6.06 -1.98 5.21
N ALA A 79 -6.04 -1.97 3.88
CA ALA A 79 -7.17 -2.44 3.08
C ALA A 79 -7.52 -3.91 3.38
N ILE A 80 -6.51 -4.79 3.53
CA ILE A 80 -6.71 -6.20 3.89
C ILE A 80 -7.40 -6.33 5.24
N TYR A 81 -6.92 -5.62 6.26
CA TYR A 81 -7.52 -5.64 7.60
C TYR A 81 -8.93 -5.06 7.63
N LEU A 82 -9.20 -3.98 6.90
CA LEU A 82 -10.55 -3.41 6.79
C LEU A 82 -11.53 -4.39 6.14
N ILE A 83 -11.10 -5.09 5.08
CA ILE A 83 -11.92 -6.13 4.43
C ILE A 83 -12.18 -7.28 5.40
N ALA A 84 -11.15 -7.78 6.09
CA ALA A 84 -11.30 -8.84 7.07
C ALA A 84 -12.26 -8.43 8.20
N GLN A 85 -12.15 -7.21 8.68
CA GLN A 85 -13.04 -6.66 9.70
C GLN A 85 -14.50 -6.55 9.20
N ALA A 86 -14.71 -6.12 7.97
CA ALA A 86 -16.05 -6.02 7.37
C ALA A 86 -16.73 -7.40 7.27
N PHE A 87 -15.94 -8.45 7.03
CA PHE A 87 -16.40 -9.82 6.88
C PHE A 87 -16.12 -10.72 8.11
N ARG A 88 -15.86 -10.14 9.29
CA ARG A 88 -15.47 -10.84 10.52
C ARG A 88 -16.38 -12.00 10.98
N GLN A 89 -17.62 -12.03 10.47
CA GLN A 89 -18.58 -13.12 10.80
C GLN A 89 -18.65 -14.19 9.71
N SER A 90 -17.76 -14.13 8.72
CA SER A 90 -17.70 -15.04 7.59
C SER A 90 -16.51 -15.99 7.73
N VAL A 91 -16.53 -17.05 6.93
CA VAL A 91 -15.38 -17.94 6.77
C VAL A 91 -14.61 -17.49 5.54
N SER A 92 -13.32 -17.23 5.72
CA SER A 92 -12.42 -16.82 4.64
C SER A 92 -11.49 -17.96 4.27
N ALA A 93 -11.13 -18.04 2.99
CA ALA A 93 -10.13 -18.99 2.50
C ALA A 93 -8.96 -18.18 1.88
N VAL A 94 -7.75 -18.48 2.32
CA VAL A 94 -6.52 -17.85 1.83
C VAL A 94 -5.68 -18.86 1.09
N LEU A 95 -5.43 -18.61 -0.20
CA LEU A 95 -4.56 -19.47 -1.00
C LEU A 95 -3.09 -19.25 -0.61
N GLN A 96 -2.38 -20.31 -0.33
CA GLN A 96 -0.96 -20.28 0.05
C GLN A 96 -0.08 -20.88 -1.07
N PRO A 97 1.17 -20.42 -1.25
CA PRO A 97 1.81 -19.31 -0.52
C PRO A 97 1.36 -17.94 -1.03
N THR A 98 1.21 -16.98 -0.11
CA THR A 98 0.86 -15.60 -0.42
C THR A 98 1.43 -14.65 0.64
N PHE A 99 1.16 -13.34 0.51
CA PHE A 99 1.52 -12.33 1.49
C PHE A 99 0.92 -12.66 2.86
N SER A 100 1.75 -12.64 3.91
CA SER A 100 1.37 -13.10 5.25
C SER A 100 0.16 -12.37 5.82
N GLU A 101 0.02 -11.08 5.52
CA GLU A 101 -1.05 -10.23 6.03
C GLU A 101 -2.47 -10.75 5.73
N TYR A 102 -2.64 -11.51 4.64
CA TYR A 102 -3.94 -12.12 4.34
C TYR A 102 -4.35 -13.20 5.36
N ALA A 103 -3.38 -13.85 5.99
CA ALA A 103 -3.66 -14.90 6.98
C ALA A 103 -3.67 -14.32 8.40
N ASP A 104 -3.06 -13.18 8.61
CA ASP A 104 -2.94 -12.50 9.90
C ASP A 104 -4.14 -11.58 10.18
N ALA A 105 -4.86 -11.15 9.15
CA ALA A 105 -6.06 -10.33 9.24
C ALA A 105 -7.31 -11.17 9.58
#